data_41d1ae721fa1ff2a24bfa03bb5e926d0
#
_entry.id   41d1ae721fa1ff2a24bfa03bb5e926d0
#
_cell.length_a   1.000
_cell.length_b   1.000
_cell.length_c   1.000
_cell.angle_alpha   90.00
_cell.angle_beta   90.00
_cell.angle_gamma   90.00
#
_symmetry.space_group_name_H-M   'P 1'
#
loop_
_entity.id
_entity.type
_entity.pdbx_description
1 polymer ?
#
loop_
_entity_poly.entity_id
_entity_poly.type
_entity_poly.pdbx_seq_one_letter_code
_entity_poly.pdbx_strand_id
1 'polypeptide(L)'
;MTPVAEAATLRRGRHEDWLAVQTLLREVDELHAELAPSFFRSAPRAELEWRRLLADPNAAALVALEQGTDALVGMVAARVYDTPAEPAVLPRRRVHVETLVVASRCRRRGIGRRLLAAAGEWAKARGAVEIVLTTWAGNSAADAFYERLGYRVLSRVLHAPL
;
A
#
# COMPACT_ATOMS: atom_id res chain seq x y z
N MET A 1 26.46 16.80 -10.64
CA MET A 1 25.24 16.32 -9.96
C MET A 1 25.59 14.99 -9.28
N THR A 2 25.72 15.00 -7.98
CA THR A 2 25.90 13.76 -7.23
C THR A 2 24.60 12.95 -7.35
N PRO A 3 24.63 11.66 -7.75
CA PRO A 3 23.43 10.85 -7.75
C PRO A 3 22.89 10.84 -6.32
N VAL A 4 21.62 11.19 -6.15
CA VAL A 4 20.92 11.01 -4.88
C VAL A 4 21.02 9.52 -4.59
N ALA A 5 21.82 9.17 -3.58
CA ALA A 5 22.00 7.79 -3.16
C ALA A 5 20.60 7.18 -3.00
N GLU A 6 20.39 6.03 -3.63
CA GLU A 6 19.07 5.37 -3.56
C GLU A 6 18.76 5.07 -2.09
N ALA A 7 17.74 5.72 -1.55
CA ALA A 7 17.41 5.65 -0.14
C ALA A 7 16.98 4.24 0.34
N ALA A 8 16.68 3.33 -0.59
CA ALA A 8 16.24 1.96 -0.28
C ALA A 8 16.37 1.04 -1.51
N THR A 9 16.53 -0.26 -1.26
CA THR A 9 16.42 -1.33 -2.26
C THR A 9 15.04 -1.97 -2.17
N LEU A 10 14.41 -2.28 -3.30
CA LEU A 10 13.10 -2.93 -3.35
C LEU A 10 13.23 -4.41 -3.70
N ARG A 11 12.47 -5.26 -3.04
CA ARG A 11 12.34 -6.69 -3.38
C ARG A 11 10.95 -7.23 -3.01
N ARG A 12 10.66 -8.44 -3.43
CA ARG A 12 9.47 -9.16 -2.95
C ARG A 12 9.58 -9.47 -1.48
N GLY A 13 8.45 -9.41 -0.80
CA GLY A 13 8.31 -9.84 0.58
C GLY A 13 8.55 -11.35 0.73
N ARG A 14 9.02 -11.77 1.89
CA ARG A 14 9.34 -13.15 2.26
C ARG A 14 8.69 -13.48 3.60
N HIS A 15 8.58 -14.75 3.92
CA HIS A 15 8.01 -15.19 5.20
C HIS A 15 8.76 -14.61 6.40
N GLU A 16 10.09 -14.58 6.32
CA GLU A 16 10.96 -14.04 7.39
C GLU A 16 10.80 -12.55 7.65
N ASP A 17 10.16 -11.80 6.74
CA ASP A 17 9.93 -10.36 6.91
C ASP A 17 8.82 -10.04 7.91
N TRP A 18 8.06 -11.03 8.37
CA TRP A 18 6.84 -10.82 9.14
C TRP A 18 7.00 -9.90 10.34
N LEU A 19 8.02 -10.08 11.16
CA LEU A 19 8.21 -9.25 12.36
C LEU A 19 8.43 -7.76 12.03
N ALA A 20 9.21 -7.48 10.98
CA ALA A 20 9.43 -6.11 10.51
C ALA A 20 8.17 -5.54 9.85
N VAL A 21 7.46 -6.33 9.06
CA VAL A 21 6.18 -5.96 8.44
C VAL A 21 5.13 -5.65 9.51
N GLN A 22 5.02 -6.49 10.54
CA GLN A 22 4.09 -6.26 11.65
C GLN A 22 4.34 -4.90 12.34
N THR A 23 5.61 -4.51 12.50
CA THR A 23 5.97 -3.21 13.07
C THR A 23 5.48 -2.05 12.19
N LEU A 24 5.63 -2.15 10.87
CA LEU A 24 5.10 -1.14 9.93
C LEU A 24 3.57 -1.09 9.92
N LEU A 25 2.93 -2.25 9.93
CA LEU A 25 1.46 -2.33 9.94
C LEU A 25 0.88 -1.71 11.22
N ARG A 26 1.57 -1.81 12.35
CA ARG A 26 1.16 -1.13 13.59
C ARG A 26 1.10 0.39 13.43
N GLU A 27 2.09 1.01 12.76
CA GLU A 27 2.03 2.45 12.46
C GLU A 27 0.78 2.84 11.65
N VAL A 28 0.35 1.97 10.72
CA VAL A 28 -0.87 2.18 9.92
C VAL A 28 -2.11 2.05 10.79
N ASP A 29 -2.18 1.00 11.62
CA ASP A 29 -3.35 0.72 12.46
C ASP A 29 -3.54 1.80 13.53
N GLU A 30 -2.45 2.29 14.12
CA GLU A 30 -2.47 3.42 15.06
C GLU A 30 -2.99 4.69 14.38
N LEU A 31 -2.49 5.03 13.19
CA LEU A 31 -2.98 6.17 12.42
C LEU A 31 -4.47 6.04 12.08
N HIS A 32 -4.93 4.88 11.64
CA HIS A 32 -6.34 4.66 11.33
C HIS A 32 -7.22 4.76 12.57
N ALA A 33 -6.76 4.25 13.72
CA ALA A 33 -7.47 4.37 14.98
C ALA A 33 -7.58 5.83 15.47
N GLU A 34 -6.58 6.66 15.18
CA GLU A 34 -6.63 8.11 15.46
C GLU A 34 -7.59 8.84 14.51
N LEU A 35 -7.54 8.54 13.20
CA LEU A 35 -8.37 9.21 12.19
C LEU A 35 -9.84 8.83 12.26
N ALA A 36 -10.13 7.58 12.58
CA ALA A 36 -11.48 7.01 12.54
C ALA A 36 -11.72 6.02 13.70
N PRO A 37 -11.73 6.50 14.96
CA PRO A 37 -11.82 5.63 16.16
C PRO A 37 -13.13 4.85 16.26
N SER A 38 -14.17 5.27 15.55
CA SER A 38 -15.43 4.52 15.48
C SER A 38 -15.35 3.29 14.55
N PHE A 39 -14.33 3.21 13.70
CA PHE A 39 -14.16 2.12 12.73
C PHE A 39 -12.93 1.26 13.01
N PHE A 40 -11.89 1.84 13.61
CA PHE A 40 -10.61 1.18 13.83
C PHE A 40 -10.17 1.17 15.27
N ARG A 41 -9.44 0.13 15.58
CA ARG A 41 -8.63 0.01 16.81
C ARG A 41 -7.27 -0.56 16.43
N SER A 42 -6.24 -0.18 17.13
CA SER A 42 -4.95 -0.85 17.03
C SER A 42 -5.05 -2.24 17.66
N ALA A 43 -4.73 -3.28 16.90
CA ALA A 43 -4.73 -4.66 17.35
C ALA A 43 -3.60 -5.44 16.66
N PRO A 44 -3.00 -6.45 17.32
CA PRO A 44 -2.02 -7.31 16.68
C PRO A 44 -2.63 -8.01 15.44
N ARG A 45 -1.95 -7.92 14.31
CA ARG A 45 -2.34 -8.67 13.10
C ARG A 45 -1.76 -10.08 13.13
N ALA A 46 -2.46 -11.03 12.51
CA ALA A 46 -2.02 -12.41 12.44
C ALA A 46 -1.01 -12.61 11.28
N GLU A 47 0.07 -13.35 11.54
CA GLU A 47 1.02 -13.75 10.51
C GLU A 47 0.37 -14.50 9.34
N LEU A 48 -0.74 -15.19 9.61
CA LEU A 48 -1.49 -15.94 8.60
C LEU A 48 -1.95 -15.04 7.43
N GLU A 49 -2.30 -13.77 7.70
CA GLU A 49 -2.69 -12.82 6.65
C GLU A 49 -1.49 -12.52 5.72
N TRP A 50 -0.30 -12.32 6.30
CA TRP A 50 0.93 -12.14 5.54
C TRP A 50 1.25 -13.35 4.67
N ARG A 51 1.15 -14.56 5.24
CA ARG A 51 1.38 -15.81 4.49
C ARG A 51 0.38 -15.99 3.35
N ARG A 52 -0.89 -15.66 3.56
CA ARG A 52 -1.93 -15.69 2.52
C ARG A 52 -1.64 -14.69 1.41
N LEU A 53 -1.22 -13.48 1.75
CA LEU A 53 -0.83 -12.47 0.77
C LEU A 53 0.34 -12.94 -0.10
N LEU A 54 1.36 -13.55 0.50
CA LEU A 54 2.53 -14.07 -0.23
C LEU A 54 2.19 -15.26 -1.14
N ALA A 55 1.22 -16.07 -0.77
CA ALA A 55 0.79 -17.25 -1.50
C ALA A 55 -0.21 -16.94 -2.64
N ASP A 56 -0.82 -15.77 -2.64
CA ASP A 56 -1.83 -15.40 -3.65
C ASP A 56 -1.18 -15.00 -4.98
N PRO A 57 -1.45 -15.72 -6.08
CA PRO A 57 -0.90 -15.40 -7.39
C PRO A 57 -1.37 -14.04 -7.95
N ASN A 58 -2.53 -13.54 -7.47
CA ASN A 58 -3.09 -12.26 -7.84
C ASN A 58 -2.64 -11.11 -6.93
N ALA A 59 -1.78 -11.37 -5.95
CA ALA A 59 -1.27 -10.37 -5.04
C ALA A 59 0.25 -10.21 -5.13
N ALA A 60 0.72 -9.06 -4.69
CA ALA A 60 2.14 -8.79 -4.48
C ALA A 60 2.34 -8.06 -3.15
N ALA A 61 3.34 -8.50 -2.42
CA ALA A 61 3.95 -7.74 -1.35
C ALA A 61 5.37 -7.35 -1.79
N LEU A 62 5.64 -6.06 -1.87
CA LEU A 62 6.98 -5.53 -2.13
C LEU A 62 7.45 -4.78 -0.89
N VAL A 63 8.71 -4.98 -0.54
CA VAL A 63 9.32 -4.35 0.65
C VAL A 63 10.49 -3.48 0.24
N ALA A 64 10.72 -2.44 1.01
CA ALA A 64 11.85 -1.52 0.87
C ALA A 64 12.83 -1.74 2.03
N LEU A 65 14.09 -2.00 1.69
CA LEU A 65 15.19 -2.16 2.62
C LEU A 65 16.04 -0.91 2.63
N GLU A 66 16.34 -0.37 3.79
CA GLU A 66 17.21 0.80 3.93
C GLU A 66 18.63 0.44 3.51
N GLN A 67 19.19 1.27 2.64
CA GLN A 67 20.56 1.04 2.15
C GLN A 67 21.59 1.11 3.26
N GLY A 68 22.47 0.12 3.32
CA GLY A 68 23.55 0.02 4.30
C GLY A 68 23.19 -0.68 5.61
N THR A 69 21.90 -0.88 5.92
CA THR A 69 21.44 -1.58 7.14
C THR A 69 20.60 -2.81 6.84
N ASP A 70 20.07 -2.93 5.62
CA ASP A 70 19.08 -3.94 5.22
C ASP A 70 17.81 -3.96 6.11
N ALA A 71 17.60 -2.93 6.91
CA ALA A 71 16.39 -2.79 7.71
C ALA A 71 15.18 -2.56 6.82
N LEU A 72 14.09 -3.30 7.04
CA LEU A 72 12.84 -3.13 6.32
C LEU A 72 12.16 -1.84 6.79
N VAL A 73 12.00 -0.88 5.88
CA VAL A 73 11.54 0.49 6.18
C VAL A 73 10.29 0.89 5.41
N GLY A 74 9.75 0.00 4.59
CA GLY A 74 8.50 0.26 3.88
C GLY A 74 7.97 -0.98 3.20
N MET A 75 6.68 -0.96 2.89
CA MET A 75 6.05 -2.01 2.12
C MET A 75 4.85 -1.49 1.32
N VAL A 76 4.52 -2.20 0.26
CA VAL A 76 3.26 -2.11 -0.45
C VAL A 76 2.66 -3.50 -0.60
N ALA A 77 1.37 -3.63 -0.31
CA ALA A 77 0.57 -4.80 -0.62
C ALA A 77 -0.47 -4.40 -1.67
N ALA A 78 -0.56 -5.17 -2.73
CA ALA A 78 -1.43 -4.88 -3.86
C ALA A 78 -2.02 -6.17 -4.44
N ARG A 79 -3.23 -6.09 -4.99
CA ARG A 79 -3.96 -7.23 -5.57
C ARG A 79 -4.60 -6.82 -6.89
N VAL A 80 -4.40 -7.64 -7.93
CA VAL A 80 -5.13 -7.47 -9.20
C VAL A 80 -6.48 -8.16 -9.12
N TYR A 81 -7.49 -7.53 -9.71
CA TYR A 81 -8.85 -8.07 -9.80
C TYR A 81 -9.53 -7.55 -11.07
N ASP A 82 -10.52 -8.29 -11.52
CA ASP A 82 -11.39 -7.86 -12.62
C ASP A 82 -12.67 -7.22 -12.04
N THR A 83 -13.14 -6.14 -12.66
CA THR A 83 -14.44 -5.58 -12.29
C THR A 83 -15.55 -6.60 -12.54
N PRO A 84 -16.59 -6.64 -11.70
CA PRO A 84 -17.72 -7.53 -11.92
C PRO A 84 -18.31 -7.37 -13.34
N ALA A 85 -18.71 -8.48 -13.95
CA ALA A 85 -19.38 -8.48 -15.23
C ALA A 85 -20.84 -8.09 -15.04
N GLU A 86 -21.14 -6.80 -15.14
CA GLU A 86 -22.47 -6.24 -15.07
C GLU A 86 -22.80 -5.46 -16.36
N PRO A 87 -24.06 -5.42 -16.83
CA PRO A 87 -24.40 -4.80 -18.11
C PRO A 87 -24.00 -3.32 -18.23
N ALA A 88 -23.98 -2.58 -17.11
CA ALA A 88 -23.65 -1.16 -17.07
C ALA A 88 -22.19 -0.89 -16.68
N VAL A 89 -21.39 -1.92 -16.40
CA VAL A 89 -19.99 -1.80 -15.94
C VAL A 89 -19.07 -2.19 -17.06
N LEU A 90 -18.16 -1.28 -17.43
CA LEU A 90 -17.11 -1.61 -18.39
C LEU A 90 -16.11 -2.58 -17.76
N PRO A 91 -15.88 -3.76 -18.36
CA PRO A 91 -14.92 -4.72 -17.86
C PRO A 91 -13.51 -4.11 -17.81
N ARG A 92 -12.87 -4.19 -16.66
CA ARG A 92 -11.50 -3.69 -16.45
C ARG A 92 -10.75 -4.58 -15.49
N ARG A 93 -9.48 -4.81 -15.78
CA ARG A 93 -8.56 -5.35 -14.79
C ARG A 93 -7.88 -4.20 -14.07
N ARG A 94 -7.96 -4.21 -12.75
CA ARG A 94 -7.46 -3.17 -11.86
C ARG A 94 -6.48 -3.75 -10.87
N VAL A 95 -5.61 -2.93 -10.31
CA VAL A 95 -4.90 -3.26 -9.09
C VAL A 95 -5.40 -2.39 -7.94
N HIS A 96 -5.73 -3.03 -6.84
CA HIS A 96 -6.03 -2.37 -5.57
C HIS A 96 -4.78 -2.38 -4.68
N VAL A 97 -4.34 -1.21 -4.26
CA VAL A 97 -3.30 -1.08 -3.24
C VAL A 97 -3.97 -1.17 -1.88
N GLU A 98 -3.77 -2.30 -1.21
CA GLU A 98 -4.39 -2.60 0.09
C GLU A 98 -3.65 -1.88 1.23
N THR A 99 -2.34 -1.76 1.11
CA THR A 99 -1.48 -1.10 2.10
C THR A 99 -0.29 -0.47 1.40
N LEU A 100 0.04 0.75 1.78
CA LEU A 100 1.30 1.41 1.46
C LEU A 100 1.79 2.10 2.74
N VAL A 101 2.93 1.69 3.25
CA VAL A 101 3.52 2.26 4.46
C VAL A 101 5.02 2.45 4.31
N VAL A 102 5.51 3.54 4.85
CA VAL A 102 6.94 3.82 5.03
C VAL A 102 7.13 4.22 6.49
N ALA A 103 8.08 3.58 7.16
CA ALA A 103 8.45 3.89 8.54
C ALA A 103 8.60 5.40 8.74
N SER A 104 8.02 5.93 9.80
CA SER A 104 7.96 7.37 10.06
C SER A 104 9.31 8.07 9.92
N ARG A 105 10.38 7.44 10.45
CA ARG A 105 11.79 7.92 10.37
C ARG A 105 12.36 7.97 8.95
N CYS A 106 11.75 7.27 7.97
CA CYS A 106 12.24 7.15 6.60
C CYS A 106 11.34 7.84 5.56
N ARG A 107 10.29 8.54 6.02
CA ARG A 107 9.38 9.28 5.14
C ARG A 107 10.08 10.44 4.42
N ARG A 108 9.45 10.95 3.35
CA ARG A 108 9.95 12.08 2.54
C ARG A 108 11.25 11.80 1.76
N ARG A 109 11.67 10.54 1.67
CA ARG A 109 12.85 10.09 0.92
C ARG A 109 12.50 9.42 -0.42
N GLY A 110 11.26 9.56 -0.90
CA GLY A 110 10.81 8.97 -2.18
C GLY A 110 10.48 7.47 -2.13
N ILE A 111 10.64 6.80 -0.99
CA ILE A 111 10.44 5.34 -0.85
C ILE A 111 9.01 4.94 -1.21
N GLY A 112 8.00 5.65 -0.69
CA GLY A 112 6.58 5.37 -0.99
C GLY A 112 6.26 5.48 -2.48
N ARG A 113 6.80 6.49 -3.17
CA ARG A 113 6.66 6.64 -4.62
C ARG A 113 7.26 5.46 -5.37
N ARG A 114 8.44 5.00 -4.98
CA ARG A 114 9.10 3.85 -5.62
C ARG A 114 8.34 2.55 -5.39
N LEU A 115 7.85 2.30 -4.17
CA LEU A 115 7.01 1.15 -3.86
C LEU A 115 5.74 1.14 -4.70
N LEU A 116 5.05 2.28 -4.80
CA LEU A 116 3.82 2.41 -5.58
C LEU A 116 4.08 2.23 -7.09
N ALA A 117 5.17 2.78 -7.61
CA ALA A 117 5.58 2.59 -8.99
C ALA A 117 5.89 1.11 -9.29
N ALA A 118 6.62 0.43 -8.41
CA ALA A 118 6.93 -1.00 -8.56
C ALA A 118 5.66 -1.88 -8.51
N ALA A 119 4.69 -1.56 -7.65
CA ALA A 119 3.39 -2.22 -7.63
C ALA A 119 2.61 -1.99 -8.93
N GLY A 120 2.67 -0.78 -9.49
CA GLY A 120 2.08 -0.43 -10.78
C GLY A 120 2.68 -1.24 -11.94
N GLU A 121 4.00 -1.35 -12.03
CA GLU A 121 4.68 -2.15 -13.06
C GLU A 121 4.36 -3.64 -12.91
N TRP A 122 4.32 -4.15 -11.68
CA TRP A 122 3.90 -5.52 -11.42
C TRP A 122 2.47 -5.80 -11.89
N ALA A 123 1.55 -4.86 -11.64
CA ALA A 123 0.15 -4.98 -12.02
C ALA A 123 -0.06 -4.85 -13.53
N LYS A 124 0.65 -3.90 -14.17
CA LYS A 124 0.65 -3.70 -15.62
C LYS A 124 1.10 -4.94 -16.37
N ALA A 125 2.14 -5.63 -15.90
CA ALA A 125 2.59 -6.91 -16.45
C ALA A 125 1.51 -8.01 -16.34
N ARG A 126 0.46 -7.81 -15.55
CA ARG A 126 -0.71 -8.70 -15.37
C ARG A 126 -1.98 -8.18 -16.06
N GLY A 127 -1.84 -7.18 -16.92
CA GLY A 127 -2.94 -6.62 -17.69
C GLY A 127 -3.79 -5.59 -16.94
N ALA A 128 -3.40 -5.15 -15.74
CA ALA A 128 -4.10 -4.08 -15.05
C ALA A 128 -3.93 -2.76 -15.80
N VAL A 129 -5.01 -2.01 -15.94
CA VAL A 129 -5.04 -0.75 -16.69
C VAL A 129 -5.10 0.47 -15.77
N GLU A 130 -5.36 0.28 -14.48
CA GLU A 130 -5.42 1.35 -13.49
C GLU A 130 -5.12 0.85 -12.07
N ILE A 131 -4.64 1.79 -11.23
CA ILE A 131 -4.44 1.57 -9.80
C ILE A 131 -5.58 2.25 -9.06
N VAL A 132 -6.18 1.54 -8.11
CA VAL A 132 -7.16 2.08 -7.17
C VAL A 132 -6.68 1.85 -5.73
N LEU A 133 -7.04 2.74 -4.85
CA LEU A 133 -6.77 2.66 -3.42
C LEU A 133 -7.81 3.45 -2.65
N THR A 134 -7.85 3.25 -1.36
CA THR A 134 -8.73 3.99 -0.46
C THR A 134 -7.90 4.78 0.54
N THR A 135 -8.22 6.06 0.72
CA THR A 135 -7.74 6.88 1.83
C THR A 135 -8.90 7.17 2.78
N TRP A 136 -8.61 7.29 4.07
CA TRP A 136 -9.60 7.68 5.05
C TRP A 136 -9.70 9.20 5.17
N ALA A 137 -10.91 9.71 5.34
CA ALA A 137 -11.15 11.13 5.56
C ALA A 137 -10.30 11.64 6.72
N GLY A 138 -9.67 12.80 6.52
CA GLY A 138 -8.74 13.38 7.49
C GLY A 138 -7.26 12.97 7.31
N ASN A 139 -6.95 12.00 6.44
CA ASN A 139 -5.57 11.65 6.11
C ASN A 139 -4.99 12.60 5.05
N SER A 140 -4.89 13.88 5.38
CA SER A 140 -4.42 14.92 4.46
C SER A 140 -3.00 14.68 3.92
N ALA A 141 -2.15 14.00 4.68
CA ALA A 141 -0.79 13.65 4.26
C ALA A 141 -0.81 12.60 3.13
N ALA A 142 -1.67 11.59 3.21
CA ALA A 142 -1.86 10.61 2.15
C ALA A 142 -2.52 11.25 0.93
N ASP A 143 -3.56 12.05 1.10
CA ASP A 143 -4.26 12.73 0.01
C ASP A 143 -3.29 13.61 -0.78
N ALA A 144 -2.51 14.47 -0.12
CA ALA A 144 -1.49 15.29 -0.76
C ALA A 144 -0.37 14.48 -1.43
N PHE A 145 -0.03 13.31 -0.89
CA PHE A 145 0.93 12.41 -1.51
C PHE A 145 0.39 11.83 -2.83
N TYR A 146 -0.83 11.30 -2.84
CA TYR A 146 -1.43 10.71 -4.02
C TYR A 146 -1.77 11.76 -5.09
N GLU A 147 -2.26 12.95 -4.71
CA GLU A 147 -2.51 14.05 -5.63
C GLU A 147 -1.24 14.47 -6.39
N ARG A 148 -0.10 14.61 -5.70
CA ARG A 148 1.19 14.90 -6.34
C ARG A 148 1.66 13.84 -7.31
N LEU A 149 1.17 12.60 -7.18
CA LEU A 149 1.44 11.50 -8.11
C LEU A 149 0.40 11.39 -9.23
N GLY A 150 -0.56 12.33 -9.31
CA GLY A 150 -1.58 12.38 -10.35
C GLY A 150 -2.83 11.53 -10.07
N TYR A 151 -2.98 11.01 -8.85
CA TYR A 151 -4.21 10.31 -8.45
C TYR A 151 -5.36 11.27 -8.28
N ARG A 152 -6.57 10.83 -8.61
CA ARG A 152 -7.79 11.60 -8.50
C ARG A 152 -8.86 10.78 -7.77
N VAL A 153 -9.78 11.46 -7.12
CA VAL A 153 -10.93 10.82 -6.48
C VAL A 153 -11.82 10.18 -7.56
N LEU A 154 -12.05 8.88 -7.42
CA LEU A 154 -12.93 8.11 -8.29
C LEU A 154 -14.35 8.04 -7.75
N SER A 155 -14.51 7.83 -6.44
CA SER A 155 -15.81 7.74 -5.76
C SER A 155 -15.66 8.18 -4.31
N ARG A 156 -16.79 8.37 -3.63
CA ARG A 156 -16.85 8.68 -2.20
C ARG A 156 -17.81 7.72 -1.52
N VAL A 157 -17.44 7.25 -0.35
CA VAL A 157 -18.33 6.50 0.55
C VAL A 157 -18.80 7.47 1.63
N LEU A 158 -20.10 7.54 1.81
CA LEU A 158 -20.74 8.37 2.84
C LEU A 158 -21.39 7.44 3.86
N HIS A 159 -21.37 7.82 5.14
CA HIS A 159 -22.06 7.11 6.20
C HIS A 159 -22.81 8.07 7.11
N ALA A 160 -23.86 7.59 7.75
CA ALA A 160 -24.55 8.26 8.84
C ALA A 160 -24.89 7.21 9.90
N PRO A 161 -24.71 7.52 11.22
CA PRO A 161 -25.25 6.65 12.27
C PRO A 161 -26.77 6.65 12.22
N LEU A 162 -27.41 5.52 12.63
CA LEU A 162 -28.84 5.35 12.76
C LEU A 162 -29.25 5.57 14.21
#